data_58ea3742df45419d4f4ee2c0cbee07f7
#
_entry.id   58ea3742df45419d4f4ee2c0cbee07f7
#
_cell.length_a   1.000
_cell.length_b   1.000
_cell.length_c   1.000
_cell.angle_alpha   90.00
_cell.angle_beta   90.00
_cell.angle_gamma   90.00
#
_symmetry.space_group_name_H-M   'P 1'
#
loop_
_entity.id
_entity.type
_entity.pdbx_description
1 polymer ?
#
loop_
_entity_poly.entity_id
_entity_poly.type
_entity_poly.pdbx_seq_one_letter_code
_entity_poly.pdbx_strand_id
1 'polypeptide(L)'
;MEIKRNYDMLDLVKLISSIFVISIHSNALRTISQLANSLVCNGIARLAVPFFFTCSAFLFFKSKTTKEKTIAYSRRILTLYLSWFVVMLPITVYDRFIVPDKPFLRNLLTFFQSIFLSSTFSGSWFLTSCIFCVWLFFFIEKRKIPRAAVIGLCCAAYLFCCLSSGYGNLIPKIGLSGVYEAYRALFLSPYTSIIVGASYFALGKHFAECERKNSFFLSVKSTAVCLFASVLLLLGEVYFCKKLSLSATTDCYLMLFPCNAFLFSLAARSKAKIKNSLILRKTSTVFFFSHFIWLFCFEVLEWFLKIQIASHFKFLGALALCFATAEIFFALEKTKHFAWIKKFY
;
A
#
# COMPACT_ATOMS: atom_id res chain seq x y z
N MET A 1 -11.33 25.56 22.44
CA MET A 1 -11.12 24.13 22.72
C MET A 1 -11.21 23.38 21.38
N GLU A 2 -10.09 23.00 20.73
CA GLU A 2 -10.17 22.18 19.53
C GLU A 2 -10.70 20.80 19.93
N ILE A 3 -11.86 20.44 19.42
CA ILE A 3 -12.41 19.10 19.58
C ILE A 3 -11.44 18.15 18.88
N LYS A 4 -10.68 17.41 19.68
CA LYS A 4 -9.73 16.39 19.17
C LYS A 4 -10.56 15.35 18.41
N ARG A 5 -10.62 15.52 17.09
CA ARG A 5 -11.43 14.65 16.22
C ARG A 5 -10.85 13.26 16.23
N ASN A 6 -11.66 12.27 16.56
CA ASN A 6 -11.27 10.88 16.59
C ASN A 6 -11.42 10.28 15.17
N TYR A 7 -10.44 9.52 14.72
CA TYR A 7 -10.40 8.89 13.41
C TYR A 7 -10.49 7.37 13.48
N ASP A 8 -11.30 6.88 14.42
CA ASP A 8 -11.44 5.44 14.67
C ASP A 8 -11.83 4.66 13.41
N MET A 9 -12.65 5.26 12.54
CA MET A 9 -13.03 4.63 11.27
C MET A 9 -11.83 4.48 10.32
N LEU A 10 -10.87 5.41 10.32
CA LEU A 10 -9.64 5.23 9.54
C LEU A 10 -8.84 4.02 10.04
N ASP A 11 -8.78 3.82 11.35
CA ASP A 11 -8.05 2.69 11.94
C ASP A 11 -8.76 1.35 11.63
N LEU A 12 -10.10 1.31 11.63
CA LEU A 12 -10.87 0.14 11.20
C LEU A 12 -10.64 -0.18 9.71
N VAL A 13 -10.74 0.81 8.84
CA VAL A 13 -10.54 0.60 7.40
C VAL A 13 -9.10 0.20 7.10
N LYS A 14 -8.10 0.67 7.87
CA LYS A 14 -6.71 0.18 7.76
C LYS A 14 -6.62 -1.31 8.11
N LEU A 15 -7.29 -1.76 9.17
CA LEU A 15 -7.30 -3.19 9.51
C LEU A 15 -7.93 -4.02 8.40
N ILE A 16 -9.09 -3.60 7.87
CA ILE A 16 -9.73 -4.26 6.72
C ILE A 16 -8.79 -4.26 5.51
N SER A 17 -8.11 -3.14 5.26
CA SER A 17 -7.12 -3.01 4.19
C SER A 17 -5.95 -3.99 4.36
N SER A 18 -5.45 -4.21 5.58
CA SER A 18 -4.39 -5.21 5.81
C SER A 18 -4.87 -6.64 5.56
N ILE A 19 -6.13 -6.97 5.87
CA ILE A 19 -6.74 -8.26 5.50
C ILE A 19 -6.83 -8.40 3.97
N PHE A 20 -7.19 -7.33 3.25
CA PHE A 20 -7.17 -7.30 1.80
C PHE A 20 -5.76 -7.53 1.23
N VAL A 21 -4.71 -6.96 1.85
CA VAL A 21 -3.32 -7.24 1.43
C VAL A 21 -2.99 -8.72 1.56
N ILE A 22 -3.40 -9.38 2.65
CA ILE A 22 -3.24 -10.84 2.81
C ILE A 22 -3.97 -11.57 1.68
N SER A 23 -5.20 -11.17 1.33
CA SER A 23 -5.98 -11.80 0.26
C SER A 23 -5.34 -11.67 -1.13
N ILE A 24 -4.69 -10.53 -1.40
CA ILE A 24 -3.94 -10.29 -2.64
C ILE A 24 -2.78 -11.28 -2.76
N HIS A 25 -1.93 -11.35 -1.72
CA HIS A 25 -0.70 -12.14 -1.78
C HIS A 25 -0.93 -13.65 -1.66
N SER A 26 -2.00 -14.08 -0.99
CA SER A 26 -2.44 -15.49 -0.96
C SER A 26 -3.24 -15.91 -2.19
N ASN A 27 -3.66 -14.97 -3.05
CA ASN A 27 -4.65 -15.21 -4.12
C ASN A 27 -5.89 -15.92 -3.57
N ALA A 28 -6.47 -15.41 -2.48
CA ALA A 28 -7.40 -16.08 -1.58
C ALA A 28 -8.53 -16.87 -2.26
N LEU A 29 -9.04 -16.42 -3.39
CA LEU A 29 -10.16 -17.01 -4.10
C LEU A 29 -9.78 -17.82 -5.35
N ARG A 30 -8.48 -17.94 -5.67
CA ARG A 30 -8.02 -18.53 -6.94
C ARG A 30 -8.47 -19.98 -7.13
N THR A 31 -8.43 -20.78 -6.07
CA THR A 31 -8.85 -22.20 -6.13
C THR A 31 -10.37 -22.39 -6.09
N ILE A 32 -11.14 -21.34 -5.74
CA ILE A 32 -12.61 -21.34 -5.77
C ILE A 32 -13.11 -20.84 -7.14
N SER A 33 -12.66 -19.65 -7.54
CA SER A 33 -13.02 -19.02 -8.80
C SER A 33 -11.96 -18.02 -9.25
N GLN A 34 -11.41 -18.21 -10.44
CA GLN A 34 -10.44 -17.25 -11.02
C GLN A 34 -11.08 -15.89 -11.29
N LEU A 35 -12.38 -15.83 -11.62
CA LEU A 35 -13.09 -14.57 -11.82
C LEU A 35 -13.25 -13.84 -10.48
N ALA A 36 -13.73 -14.54 -9.44
CA ALA A 36 -13.87 -13.97 -8.11
C ALA A 36 -12.50 -13.45 -7.56
N ASN A 37 -11.43 -14.22 -7.76
CA ASN A 37 -10.08 -13.77 -7.38
C ASN A 37 -9.66 -12.50 -8.12
N SER A 38 -9.96 -12.41 -9.43
CA SER A 38 -9.64 -11.20 -10.20
C SER A 38 -10.43 -9.99 -9.73
N LEU A 39 -11.73 -10.13 -9.49
CA LEU A 39 -12.59 -9.00 -9.09
C LEU A 39 -12.34 -8.58 -7.63
N VAL A 40 -12.20 -9.52 -6.71
CA VAL A 40 -12.05 -9.23 -5.28
C VAL A 40 -10.58 -8.99 -4.92
N CYS A 41 -9.69 -9.98 -5.12
CA CYS A 41 -8.30 -9.88 -4.69
C CYS A 41 -7.48 -8.93 -5.57
N ASN A 42 -7.67 -8.98 -6.90
CA ASN A 42 -6.94 -8.13 -7.84
C ASN A 42 -7.71 -6.87 -8.25
N GLY A 43 -8.91 -6.64 -7.75
CA GLY A 43 -9.73 -5.44 -7.96
C GLY A 43 -9.94 -4.69 -6.65
N ILE A 44 -10.97 -5.03 -5.89
CA ILE A 44 -11.38 -4.30 -4.67
C ILE A 44 -10.26 -4.26 -3.64
N ALA A 45 -9.57 -5.37 -3.39
CA ALA A 45 -8.51 -5.44 -2.39
C ALA A 45 -7.31 -4.54 -2.73
N ARG A 46 -7.11 -4.18 -4.00
CA ARG A 46 -6.07 -3.21 -4.42
C ARG A 46 -6.30 -1.80 -3.88
N LEU A 47 -7.46 -1.48 -3.31
CA LEU A 47 -7.70 -0.22 -2.58
C LEU A 47 -6.88 -0.12 -1.28
N ALA A 48 -6.36 -1.21 -0.76
CA ALA A 48 -5.68 -1.26 0.53
C ALA A 48 -4.47 -0.32 0.62
N VAL A 49 -3.52 -0.45 -0.30
CA VAL A 49 -2.28 0.36 -0.29
C VAL A 49 -2.54 1.83 -0.62
N PRO A 50 -3.36 2.19 -1.63
CA PRO A 50 -3.89 3.53 -1.82
C PRO A 50 -4.45 4.17 -0.55
N PHE A 51 -5.26 3.43 0.20
CA PHE A 51 -5.84 3.92 1.44
C PHE A 51 -4.77 4.19 2.51
N PHE A 52 -3.78 3.31 2.67
CA PHE A 52 -2.66 3.53 3.58
C PHE A 52 -1.87 4.80 3.24
N PHE A 53 -1.55 5.03 1.97
CA PHE A 53 -0.87 6.25 1.52
C PHE A 53 -1.68 7.50 1.83
N THR A 54 -2.97 7.50 1.47
CA THR A 54 -3.87 8.64 1.69
C THR A 54 -4.01 8.94 3.18
N CYS A 55 -4.15 7.91 4.04
CA CYS A 55 -4.19 8.07 5.49
C CYS A 55 -2.88 8.66 6.04
N SER A 56 -1.73 8.14 5.60
CA SER A 56 -0.42 8.59 6.06
C SER A 56 -0.18 10.06 5.71
N ALA A 57 -0.50 10.45 4.48
CA ALA A 57 -0.42 11.82 4.01
C ALA A 57 -1.40 12.73 4.76
N PHE A 58 -2.67 12.35 4.88
CA PHE A 58 -3.68 13.12 5.58
C PHE A 58 -3.25 13.45 7.02
N LEU A 59 -2.84 12.44 7.78
CA LEU A 59 -2.40 12.63 9.16
C LEU A 59 -1.13 13.47 9.25
N PHE A 60 -0.22 13.33 8.28
CA PHE A 60 0.97 14.15 8.21
C PHE A 60 0.64 15.62 7.90
N PHE A 61 -0.24 15.93 6.94
CA PHE A 61 -0.54 17.30 6.51
C PHE A 61 -1.62 18.00 7.32
N LYS A 62 -2.18 17.38 8.36
CA LYS A 62 -3.15 18.04 9.28
C LYS A 62 -2.59 19.27 9.99
N SER A 63 -1.32 19.29 10.30
CA SER A 63 -0.63 20.44 10.85
C SER A 63 0.43 20.96 9.88
N LYS A 64 0.94 22.17 10.12
CA LYS A 64 1.96 22.79 9.28
C LYS A 64 3.14 21.86 9.03
N THR A 65 3.60 21.80 7.78
CA THR A 65 4.77 21.03 7.37
C THR A 65 6.03 21.81 7.73
N THR A 66 6.87 21.25 8.63
CA THR A 66 8.17 21.79 8.99
C THR A 66 9.25 20.75 8.73
N LYS A 67 10.51 21.19 8.67
CA LYS A 67 11.66 20.30 8.50
C LYS A 67 11.76 19.29 9.66
N GLU A 68 11.57 19.75 10.87
CA GLU A 68 11.65 18.96 12.11
C GLU A 68 10.59 17.85 12.10
N LYS A 69 9.36 18.20 11.72
CA LYS A 69 8.25 17.24 11.59
C LYS A 69 8.53 16.21 10.49
N THR A 70 9.09 16.63 9.36
CA THR A 70 9.46 15.74 8.26
C THR A 70 10.55 14.77 8.69
N ILE A 71 11.58 15.24 9.41
CA ILE A 71 12.63 14.39 9.99
C ILE A 71 12.05 13.41 11.02
N ALA A 72 11.19 13.88 11.93
CA ALA A 72 10.59 13.03 12.96
C ALA A 72 9.72 11.93 12.34
N TYR A 73 8.92 12.25 11.32
CA TYR A 73 8.14 11.27 10.56
C TYR A 73 9.06 10.26 9.86
N SER A 74 10.08 10.73 9.14
CA SER A 74 11.02 9.87 8.43
C SER A 74 11.75 8.93 9.38
N ARG A 75 12.19 9.42 10.55
CA ARG A 75 12.84 8.60 11.57
C ARG A 75 11.91 7.50 12.09
N ARG A 76 10.63 7.81 12.34
CA ARG A 76 9.64 6.82 12.78
C ARG A 76 9.43 5.73 11.72
N ILE A 77 9.25 6.11 10.45
CA ILE A 77 9.06 5.16 9.36
C ILE A 77 10.33 4.34 9.11
N LEU A 78 11.51 4.96 9.20
CA LEU A 78 12.79 4.24 9.09
C LEU A 78 12.98 3.23 10.23
N THR A 79 12.58 3.57 11.46
CA THR A 79 12.61 2.63 12.59
C THR A 79 11.71 1.43 12.31
N LEU A 80 10.49 1.64 11.83
CA LEU A 80 9.57 0.58 11.43
C LEU A 80 10.16 -0.28 10.31
N TYR A 81 10.73 0.35 9.29
CA TYR A 81 11.41 -0.31 8.18
C TYR A 81 12.55 -1.21 8.65
N LEU A 82 13.46 -0.67 9.47
CA LEU A 82 14.61 -1.43 9.99
C LEU A 82 14.18 -2.59 10.90
N SER A 83 13.15 -2.39 11.72
CA SER A 83 12.62 -3.45 12.58
C SER A 83 12.11 -4.64 11.76
N TRP A 84 11.28 -4.38 10.73
CA TRP A 84 10.77 -5.44 9.85
C TRP A 84 11.84 -5.99 8.90
N PHE A 85 12.80 -5.17 8.47
CA PHE A 85 13.92 -5.63 7.65
C PHE A 85 14.73 -6.72 8.34
N VAL A 86 15.04 -6.56 9.64
CA VAL A 86 15.76 -7.57 10.42
C VAL A 86 15.00 -8.89 10.45
N VAL A 87 13.69 -8.84 10.69
CA VAL A 87 12.84 -10.05 10.73
C VAL A 87 12.71 -10.71 9.35
N MET A 88 12.62 -9.89 8.29
CA MET A 88 12.48 -10.35 6.90
C MET A 88 13.82 -10.73 6.25
N LEU A 89 14.95 -10.51 6.92
CA LEU A 89 16.27 -10.71 6.34
C LEU A 89 16.49 -12.13 5.81
N PRO A 90 16.14 -13.23 6.52
CA PRO A 90 16.30 -14.59 6.00
C PRO A 90 15.53 -14.82 4.68
N ILE A 91 14.26 -14.37 4.62
CA ILE A 91 13.43 -14.49 3.42
C ILE A 91 14.02 -13.64 2.28
N THR A 92 14.46 -12.42 2.60
CA THR A 92 15.07 -11.52 1.62
C THR A 92 16.34 -12.09 1.02
N VAL A 93 17.19 -12.72 1.83
CA VAL A 93 18.41 -13.40 1.36
C VAL A 93 18.05 -14.57 0.46
N TYR A 94 17.09 -15.38 0.87
CA TYR A 94 16.61 -16.52 0.08
C TYR A 94 16.10 -16.07 -1.29
N ASP A 95 15.13 -15.14 -1.33
CA ASP A 95 14.48 -14.68 -2.56
C ASP A 95 15.41 -13.93 -3.51
N ARG A 96 16.44 -13.25 -3.01
CA ARG A 96 17.27 -12.37 -3.82
C ARG A 96 18.62 -12.95 -4.19
N PHE A 97 19.17 -13.88 -3.40
CA PHE A 97 20.54 -14.36 -3.56
C PHE A 97 20.63 -15.87 -3.73
N ILE A 98 19.63 -16.64 -3.25
CA ILE A 98 19.66 -18.11 -3.36
C ILE A 98 18.83 -18.58 -4.56
N VAL A 99 17.59 -18.07 -4.71
CA VAL A 99 16.69 -18.49 -5.81
C VAL A 99 17.07 -17.94 -7.20
N PRO A 100 17.51 -16.67 -7.37
CA PRO A 100 17.70 -16.11 -8.71
C PRO A 100 18.94 -16.66 -9.45
N ASP A 101 18.73 -17.06 -10.71
CA ASP A 101 19.77 -17.44 -11.69
C ASP A 101 20.59 -16.24 -12.24
N LYS A 102 20.88 -15.24 -11.42
CA LYS A 102 21.60 -14.04 -11.85
C LYS A 102 22.94 -13.95 -11.13
N PRO A 103 23.97 -13.37 -11.78
CA PRO A 103 25.26 -13.14 -11.13
C PRO A 103 25.09 -12.37 -9.82
N PHE A 104 25.81 -12.77 -8.78
CA PHE A 104 25.76 -12.19 -7.44
C PHE A 104 25.87 -10.66 -7.45
N LEU A 105 26.82 -10.11 -8.24
CA LEU A 105 27.01 -8.66 -8.36
C LEU A 105 25.75 -7.94 -8.89
N ARG A 106 25.07 -8.54 -9.87
CA ARG A 106 23.82 -7.96 -10.41
C ARG A 106 22.70 -7.97 -9.35
N ASN A 107 22.58 -9.03 -8.58
CA ASN A 107 21.62 -9.13 -7.48
C ASN A 107 21.93 -8.08 -6.41
N LEU A 108 23.19 -7.89 -6.08
CA LEU A 108 23.65 -6.89 -5.11
C LEU A 108 23.34 -5.46 -5.58
N LEU A 109 23.63 -5.12 -6.84
CA LEU A 109 23.31 -3.82 -7.42
C LEU A 109 21.80 -3.56 -7.41
N THR A 110 20.99 -4.55 -7.82
CA THR A 110 19.52 -4.45 -7.80
C THR A 110 19.00 -4.32 -6.36
N PHE A 111 19.63 -4.97 -5.39
CA PHE A 111 19.27 -4.83 -3.98
C PHE A 111 19.50 -3.39 -3.50
N PHE A 112 20.67 -2.81 -3.75
CA PHE A 112 20.94 -1.40 -3.40
C PHE A 112 20.01 -0.42 -4.12
N GLN A 113 19.74 -0.64 -5.41
CA GLN A 113 18.77 0.16 -6.16
C GLN A 113 17.38 0.08 -5.52
N SER A 114 16.97 -1.10 -5.05
CA SER A 114 15.66 -1.32 -4.45
C SER A 114 15.47 -0.64 -3.09
N ILE A 115 16.55 -0.32 -2.37
CA ILE A 115 16.47 0.47 -1.10
C ILE A 115 15.79 1.81 -1.34
N PHE A 116 16.04 2.44 -2.48
CA PHE A 116 15.56 3.78 -2.79
C PHE A 116 14.34 3.78 -3.71
N LEU A 117 14.22 2.82 -4.62
CA LEU A 117 13.28 2.89 -5.74
C LEU A 117 12.12 1.88 -5.67
N SER A 118 12.25 0.83 -4.82
CA SER A 118 11.25 -0.24 -4.77
C SER A 118 11.24 -0.93 -3.41
N SER A 119 11.15 -2.26 -3.39
CA SER A 119 11.17 -3.09 -2.17
C SER A 119 12.52 -3.76 -1.97
N THR A 120 13.14 -3.58 -0.82
CA THR A 120 14.25 -4.44 -0.36
C THR A 120 13.73 -5.78 0.12
N PHE A 121 12.68 -5.77 0.94
CA PHE A 121 11.90 -6.93 1.36
C PHE A 121 10.43 -6.72 1.01
N SER A 122 9.65 -7.76 0.96
CA SER A 122 8.24 -7.72 0.55
C SER A 122 7.44 -6.67 1.32
N GLY A 123 6.78 -5.78 0.59
CA GLY A 123 5.97 -4.68 1.15
C GLY A 123 6.76 -3.43 1.61
N SER A 124 8.10 -3.44 1.62
CA SER A 124 8.91 -2.31 2.12
C SER A 124 8.80 -1.04 1.27
N TRP A 125 8.49 -1.16 -0.03
CA TRP A 125 8.35 -0.03 -0.95
C TRP A 125 7.34 1.03 -0.46
N PHE A 126 6.31 0.61 0.27
CA PHE A 126 5.35 1.52 0.88
C PHE A 126 6.03 2.47 1.88
N LEU A 127 6.90 1.94 2.74
CA LEU A 127 7.59 2.74 3.76
C LEU A 127 8.60 3.72 3.13
N THR A 128 9.41 3.25 2.18
CA THR A 128 10.36 4.11 1.47
C THR A 128 9.65 5.20 0.69
N SER A 129 8.56 4.86 -0.01
CA SER A 129 7.73 5.84 -0.71
C SER A 129 7.12 6.87 0.23
N CYS A 130 6.69 6.49 1.44
CA CYS A 130 6.20 7.44 2.44
C CYS A 130 7.29 8.45 2.86
N ILE A 131 8.53 7.99 3.08
CA ILE A 131 9.66 8.88 3.41
C ILE A 131 9.92 9.85 2.27
N PHE A 132 10.05 9.35 1.04
CA PHE A 132 10.30 10.21 -0.12
C PHE A 132 9.16 11.19 -0.39
N CYS A 133 7.91 10.77 -0.26
CA CYS A 133 6.75 11.62 -0.48
C CYS A 133 6.70 12.79 0.51
N VAL A 134 6.96 12.58 1.82
CA VAL A 134 6.94 13.71 2.77
C VAL A 134 8.03 14.73 2.46
N TRP A 135 9.21 14.29 2.00
CA TRP A 135 10.26 15.20 1.56
C TRP A 135 9.93 15.90 0.24
N LEU A 136 9.39 15.18 -0.73
CA LEU A 136 8.92 15.76 -2.00
C LEU A 136 7.93 16.90 -1.74
N PHE A 137 6.88 16.65 -0.94
CA PHE A 137 5.87 17.66 -0.66
C PHE A 137 6.39 18.78 0.26
N PHE A 138 7.36 18.52 1.14
CA PHE A 138 8.07 19.58 1.88
C PHE A 138 8.80 20.51 0.92
N PHE A 139 9.53 19.98 -0.06
CA PHE A 139 10.23 20.81 -1.06
C PHE A 139 9.27 21.54 -2.02
N ILE A 140 8.17 20.89 -2.42
CA ILE A 140 7.10 21.54 -3.21
C ILE A 140 6.56 22.77 -2.47
N GLU A 141 6.25 22.65 -1.18
CA GLU A 141 5.78 23.78 -0.36
C GLU A 141 6.86 24.86 -0.19
N LYS A 142 8.11 24.47 0.10
CA LYS A 142 9.23 25.37 0.27
C LYS A 142 9.52 26.17 -1.00
N ARG A 143 9.41 25.54 -2.17
CA ARG A 143 9.63 26.16 -3.50
C ARG A 143 8.39 26.87 -4.04
N LYS A 144 7.26 26.84 -3.32
CA LYS A 144 6.00 27.45 -3.71
C LYS A 144 5.53 27.01 -5.12
N ILE A 145 5.73 25.71 -5.45
CA ILE A 145 5.33 25.17 -6.76
C ILE A 145 3.80 25.31 -6.90
N PRO A 146 3.30 25.81 -8.04
CA PRO A 146 1.88 26.03 -8.27
C PRO A 146 1.07 24.73 -8.09
N ARG A 147 -0.07 24.82 -7.41
CA ARG A 147 -0.93 23.67 -7.14
C ARG A 147 -1.36 22.92 -8.42
N ALA A 148 -1.66 23.68 -9.50
CA ALA A 148 -2.05 23.10 -10.79
C ALA A 148 -0.93 22.23 -11.38
N ALA A 149 0.34 22.67 -11.28
CA ALA A 149 1.48 21.89 -11.75
C ALA A 149 1.65 20.59 -10.93
N VAL A 150 1.48 20.65 -9.60
CA VAL A 150 1.53 19.46 -8.74
C VAL A 150 0.42 18.47 -9.08
N ILE A 151 -0.81 18.96 -9.27
CA ILE A 151 -1.95 18.11 -9.66
C ILE A 151 -1.69 17.47 -11.03
N GLY A 152 -1.28 18.25 -12.03
CA GLY A 152 -0.97 17.76 -13.37
C GLY A 152 0.11 16.67 -13.35
N LEU A 153 1.20 16.90 -12.60
CA LEU A 153 2.27 15.92 -12.45
C LEU A 153 1.80 14.64 -11.76
N CYS A 154 1.01 14.74 -10.67
CA CYS A 154 0.47 13.58 -9.98
C CYS A 154 -0.52 12.80 -10.84
N CYS A 155 -1.35 13.48 -11.64
CA CYS A 155 -2.24 12.83 -12.61
C CYS A 155 -1.45 12.07 -13.68
N ALA A 156 -0.45 12.70 -14.28
CA ALA A 156 0.42 12.07 -15.27
C ALA A 156 1.17 10.86 -14.68
N ALA A 157 1.71 11.00 -13.45
CA ALA A 157 2.35 9.92 -12.72
C ALA A 157 1.39 8.74 -12.48
N TYR A 158 0.16 9.02 -12.07
CA TYR A 158 -0.84 7.98 -11.85
C TYR A 158 -1.25 7.26 -13.15
N LEU A 159 -1.50 8.03 -14.22
CA LEU A 159 -1.80 7.46 -15.55
C LEU A 159 -0.65 6.58 -16.06
N PHE A 160 0.60 6.99 -15.83
CA PHE A 160 1.77 6.18 -16.15
C PHE A 160 1.81 4.87 -15.34
N CYS A 161 1.46 4.91 -14.06
CA CYS A 161 1.33 3.69 -13.24
C CYS A 161 0.24 2.76 -13.78
N CYS A 162 -0.93 3.29 -14.14
CA CYS A 162 -2.01 2.50 -14.73
C CYS A 162 -1.60 1.89 -16.07
N LEU A 163 -0.98 2.70 -16.95
CA LEU A 163 -0.46 2.23 -18.24
C LEU A 163 0.61 1.15 -18.07
N SER A 164 1.41 1.22 -17.01
CA SER A 164 2.48 0.25 -16.75
C SER A 164 1.98 -1.04 -16.06
N SER A 165 0.74 -1.07 -15.57
CA SER A 165 0.15 -2.18 -14.81
C SER A 165 -1.11 -2.71 -15.48
N GLY A 166 -2.28 -2.19 -15.10
CA GLY A 166 -3.58 -2.64 -15.58
C GLY A 166 -3.76 -2.56 -17.10
N TYR A 167 -2.98 -1.70 -17.75
CA TYR A 167 -2.97 -1.52 -19.21
C TYR A 167 -1.59 -1.81 -19.82
N GLY A 168 -0.71 -2.53 -19.13
CA GLY A 168 0.69 -2.71 -19.53
C GLY A 168 0.89 -3.39 -20.87
N ASN A 169 -0.01 -4.26 -21.28
CA ASN A 169 0.05 -4.92 -22.60
C ASN A 169 -0.32 -3.99 -23.78
N LEU A 170 -0.72 -2.74 -23.51
CA LEU A 170 -0.85 -1.72 -24.55
C LEU A 170 0.47 -1.07 -24.91
N ILE A 171 1.47 -1.05 -24.01
CA ILE A 171 2.75 -0.36 -24.20
C ILE A 171 3.43 -0.78 -25.51
N PRO A 172 3.55 -2.08 -25.86
CA PRO A 172 4.09 -2.50 -27.16
C PRO A 172 3.25 -2.04 -28.34
N LYS A 173 1.92 -2.05 -28.19
CA LYS A 173 0.97 -1.70 -29.27
C LYS A 173 1.02 -0.22 -29.65
N ILE A 174 1.40 0.65 -28.70
CA ILE A 174 1.55 2.10 -28.91
C ILE A 174 2.99 2.53 -29.15
N GLY A 175 3.91 1.58 -29.36
CA GLY A 175 5.32 1.86 -29.70
C GLY A 175 6.19 2.41 -28.58
N LEU A 176 5.78 2.27 -27.31
CA LEU A 176 6.49 2.81 -26.15
C LEU A 176 7.39 1.81 -25.42
N SER A 177 7.60 0.60 -25.96
CA SER A 177 8.39 -0.46 -25.30
C SER A 177 9.79 0.01 -24.92
N GLY A 178 10.55 0.61 -25.85
CA GLY A 178 11.91 1.05 -25.57
C GLY A 178 12.01 2.09 -24.46
N VAL A 179 11.07 3.05 -24.43
CA VAL A 179 11.00 4.08 -23.39
C VAL A 179 10.68 3.44 -22.04
N TYR A 180 9.72 2.51 -22.02
CA TYR A 180 9.32 1.82 -20.80
C TYR A 180 10.41 0.90 -20.24
N GLU A 181 11.13 0.18 -21.11
CA GLU A 181 12.26 -0.67 -20.72
C GLU A 181 13.43 0.16 -20.18
N ALA A 182 13.76 1.27 -20.83
CA ALA A 182 14.77 2.20 -20.33
C ALA A 182 14.37 2.77 -18.94
N TYR A 183 13.11 3.15 -18.78
CA TYR A 183 12.60 3.56 -17.47
C TYR A 183 12.76 2.45 -16.42
N ARG A 184 12.34 1.22 -16.73
CA ARG A 184 12.41 0.08 -15.79
C ARG A 184 13.83 -0.31 -15.41
N ALA A 185 14.78 -0.16 -16.32
CA ALA A 185 16.19 -0.42 -16.05
C ALA A 185 16.75 0.52 -14.98
N LEU A 186 16.29 1.78 -14.95
CA LEU A 186 16.75 2.81 -14.02
C LEU A 186 15.92 2.86 -12.72
N PHE A 187 14.60 2.80 -12.85
CA PHE A 187 13.65 3.13 -11.77
C PHE A 187 12.77 1.97 -11.32
N LEU A 188 12.96 0.77 -11.86
CA LEU A 188 12.15 -0.41 -11.54
C LEU A 188 10.66 -0.20 -11.88
N SER A 189 9.74 -0.72 -11.08
CA SER A 189 8.30 -0.65 -11.35
C SER A 189 7.68 0.66 -10.85
N PRO A 190 6.98 1.44 -11.70
CA PRO A 190 6.38 2.71 -11.28
C PRO A 190 5.23 2.54 -10.28
N TYR A 191 4.47 1.46 -10.38
CA TYR A 191 3.30 1.17 -9.53
C TYR A 191 3.65 0.59 -8.15
N THR A 192 4.94 0.33 -7.86
CA THR A 192 5.46 -0.04 -6.52
C THR A 192 6.57 0.91 -6.07
N SER A 193 6.37 2.21 -6.25
CA SER A 193 7.39 3.24 -6.03
C SER A 193 6.80 4.55 -5.52
N ILE A 194 7.68 5.54 -5.36
CA ILE A 194 7.29 6.93 -5.04
C ILE A 194 6.30 7.52 -6.07
N ILE A 195 6.31 7.05 -7.32
CA ILE A 195 5.48 7.62 -8.39
C ILE A 195 3.99 7.44 -8.08
N VAL A 196 3.57 6.21 -7.78
CA VAL A 196 2.20 5.95 -7.35
C VAL A 196 1.93 6.53 -5.96
N GLY A 197 2.90 6.48 -5.05
CA GLY A 197 2.81 7.05 -3.71
C GLY A 197 2.52 8.55 -3.72
N ALA A 198 3.20 9.32 -4.58
CA ALA A 198 3.02 10.77 -4.68
C ALA A 198 1.59 11.17 -5.05
N SER A 199 0.92 10.42 -5.92
CA SER A 199 -0.47 10.69 -6.32
C SER A 199 -1.44 10.54 -5.14
N TYR A 200 -1.29 9.50 -4.33
CA TYR A 200 -2.11 9.30 -3.14
C TYR A 200 -1.71 10.22 -1.97
N PHE A 201 -0.44 10.63 -1.91
CA PHE A 201 -0.01 11.67 -0.96
C PHE A 201 -0.62 13.03 -1.30
N ALA A 202 -0.69 13.40 -2.58
CA ALA A 202 -1.39 14.61 -3.03
C ALA A 202 -2.87 14.58 -2.61
N LEU A 203 -3.53 13.41 -2.78
CA LEU A 203 -4.91 13.21 -2.36
C LEU A 203 -5.09 13.37 -0.84
N GLY A 204 -4.24 12.74 -0.04
CA GLY A 204 -4.28 12.85 1.42
C GLY A 204 -4.03 14.28 1.91
N LYS A 205 -3.08 15.00 1.28
CA LYS A 205 -2.86 16.43 1.54
C LYS A 205 -4.08 17.26 1.20
N HIS A 206 -4.71 17.02 0.05
CA HIS A 206 -5.96 17.70 -0.33
C HIS A 206 -7.05 17.50 0.72
N PHE A 207 -7.27 16.28 1.20
CA PHE A 207 -8.27 16.03 2.24
C PHE A 207 -7.92 16.70 3.59
N ALA A 208 -6.65 16.80 3.95
CA ALA A 208 -6.22 17.55 5.12
C ALA A 208 -6.52 19.06 5.00
N GLU A 209 -6.40 19.62 3.80
CA GLU A 209 -6.78 21.00 3.50
C GLU A 209 -8.31 21.19 3.53
N CYS A 210 -9.07 20.25 2.93
CA CYS A 210 -10.54 20.27 2.97
C CYS A 210 -11.08 20.21 4.40
N GLU A 211 -10.48 19.38 5.26
CA GLU A 211 -10.90 19.29 6.66
C GLU A 211 -10.62 20.58 7.41
N ARG A 212 -9.44 21.19 7.25
CA ARG A 212 -9.09 22.45 7.90
C ARG A 212 -10.05 23.59 7.50
N LYS A 213 -10.48 23.58 6.24
CA LYS A 213 -11.38 24.61 5.68
C LYS A 213 -12.87 24.27 5.84
N ASN A 214 -13.19 23.08 6.37
CA ASN A 214 -14.53 22.48 6.38
C ASN A 214 -15.22 22.52 4.99
N SER A 215 -14.45 22.26 3.92
CA SER A 215 -14.85 22.45 2.53
C SER A 215 -14.86 21.15 1.72
N PHE A 216 -15.56 20.11 2.23
CA PHE A 216 -15.79 18.92 1.44
C PHE A 216 -16.80 19.18 0.32
N PHE A 217 -16.43 18.89 -0.91
CA PHE A 217 -17.22 19.20 -2.10
C PHE A 217 -18.57 18.47 -2.15
N LEU A 218 -18.62 17.20 -1.73
CA LEU A 218 -19.83 16.37 -1.77
C LEU A 218 -20.41 16.14 -0.37
N SER A 219 -21.72 16.00 -0.29
CA SER A 219 -22.41 15.52 0.92
C SER A 219 -21.98 14.07 1.24
N VAL A 220 -22.20 13.60 2.47
CA VAL A 220 -21.90 12.21 2.86
C VAL A 220 -22.70 11.22 2.00
N LYS A 221 -23.98 11.49 1.77
CA LYS A 221 -24.86 10.66 0.93
C LYS A 221 -24.36 10.60 -0.52
N SER A 222 -24.07 11.75 -1.12
CA SER A 222 -23.52 11.80 -2.49
C SER A 222 -22.17 11.09 -2.59
N THR A 223 -21.30 11.22 -1.58
CA THR A 223 -20.01 10.51 -1.53
C THR A 223 -20.21 8.99 -1.48
N ALA A 224 -21.20 8.51 -0.73
CA ALA A 224 -21.51 7.07 -0.69
C ALA A 224 -22.01 6.53 -2.03
N VAL A 225 -22.88 7.29 -2.72
CA VAL A 225 -23.33 6.94 -4.09
C VAL A 225 -22.16 6.92 -5.07
N CYS A 226 -21.29 7.94 -5.02
CA CYS A 226 -20.08 7.98 -5.86
C CYS A 226 -19.11 6.84 -5.56
N LEU A 227 -18.96 6.44 -4.29
CA LEU A 227 -18.16 5.27 -3.94
C LEU A 227 -18.75 4.00 -4.56
N PHE A 228 -20.06 3.78 -4.39
CA PHE A 228 -20.72 2.61 -4.97
C PHE A 228 -20.55 2.56 -6.49
N ALA A 229 -20.83 3.66 -7.19
CA ALA A 229 -20.66 3.77 -8.63
C ALA A 229 -19.20 3.51 -9.06
N SER A 230 -18.22 4.11 -8.35
CA SER A 230 -16.80 3.92 -8.68
C SER A 230 -16.32 2.49 -8.43
N VAL A 231 -16.88 1.79 -7.42
CA VAL A 231 -16.59 0.36 -7.20
C VAL A 231 -17.15 -0.49 -8.34
N LEU A 232 -18.37 -0.23 -8.80
CA LEU A 232 -18.92 -0.94 -9.96
C LEU A 232 -18.09 -0.70 -11.23
N LEU A 233 -17.64 0.54 -11.45
CA LEU A 233 -16.74 0.86 -12.57
C LEU A 233 -15.38 0.17 -12.42
N LEU A 234 -14.81 0.09 -11.21
CA LEU A 234 -13.59 -0.66 -10.96
C LEU A 234 -13.74 -2.15 -11.28
N LEU A 235 -14.84 -2.76 -10.86
CA LEU A 235 -15.12 -4.17 -11.19
C LEU A 235 -15.26 -4.39 -12.69
N GLY A 236 -15.95 -3.47 -13.39
CA GLY A 236 -16.02 -3.45 -14.84
C GLY A 236 -14.66 -3.31 -15.49
N GLU A 237 -13.84 -2.35 -15.05
CA GLU A 237 -12.48 -2.12 -15.53
C GLU A 237 -11.62 -3.39 -15.39
N VAL A 238 -11.59 -4.00 -14.21
CA VAL A 238 -10.84 -5.24 -13.95
C VAL A 238 -11.31 -6.38 -14.84
N TYR A 239 -12.64 -6.55 -14.99
CA TYR A 239 -13.21 -7.57 -15.86
C TYR A 239 -12.82 -7.38 -17.33
N PHE A 240 -12.94 -6.16 -17.87
CA PHE A 240 -12.58 -5.87 -19.25
C PHE A 240 -11.07 -5.95 -19.50
N CYS A 241 -10.24 -5.44 -18.58
CA CYS A 241 -8.79 -5.57 -18.66
C CYS A 241 -8.36 -7.05 -18.72
N LYS A 242 -9.01 -7.92 -17.92
CA LYS A 242 -8.77 -9.36 -17.96
C LYS A 242 -9.27 -9.98 -19.26
N LYS A 243 -10.52 -9.70 -19.67
CA LYS A 243 -11.15 -10.27 -20.89
C LYS A 243 -10.37 -9.92 -22.15
N LEU A 244 -9.86 -8.68 -22.23
CA LEU A 244 -9.10 -8.18 -23.38
C LEU A 244 -7.60 -8.37 -23.26
N SER A 245 -7.13 -9.05 -22.20
CA SER A 245 -5.71 -9.29 -21.91
C SER A 245 -4.87 -8.00 -21.93
N LEU A 246 -5.41 -6.91 -21.39
CA LEU A 246 -4.73 -5.60 -21.36
C LEU A 246 -3.69 -5.50 -20.24
N SER A 247 -3.86 -6.26 -19.16
CA SER A 247 -3.03 -6.13 -17.95
C SER A 247 -1.72 -6.88 -18.07
N ALA A 248 -0.60 -6.20 -17.84
CA ALA A 248 0.69 -6.82 -17.56
C ALA A 248 0.79 -7.24 -16.09
N THR A 249 0.26 -6.41 -15.18
CA THR A 249 0.08 -6.70 -13.74
C THR A 249 -1.27 -6.17 -13.29
N THR A 250 -1.64 -6.45 -12.03
CA THR A 250 -2.94 -6.04 -11.47
C THR A 250 -2.81 -5.00 -10.36
N ASP A 251 -1.71 -4.26 -10.30
CA ASP A 251 -1.40 -3.37 -9.16
C ASP A 251 -2.08 -2.01 -9.24
N CYS A 252 -2.38 -1.52 -10.45
CA CYS A 252 -2.92 -0.17 -10.64
C CYS A 252 -3.96 -0.14 -11.76
N TYR A 253 -5.14 0.40 -11.46
CA TYR A 253 -6.27 0.62 -12.37
C TYR A 253 -6.77 2.06 -12.23
N LEU A 254 -7.40 2.62 -13.28
CA LEU A 254 -7.88 4.01 -13.28
C LEU A 254 -8.90 4.27 -12.17
N MET A 255 -9.84 3.36 -11.99
CA MET A 255 -10.92 3.52 -11.01
C MET A 255 -10.48 3.33 -9.55
N LEU A 256 -9.27 2.84 -9.28
CA LEU A 256 -8.75 2.79 -7.89
C LEU A 256 -8.62 4.18 -7.27
N PHE A 257 -8.27 5.20 -8.06
CA PHE A 257 -8.10 6.55 -7.54
C PHE A 257 -9.42 7.17 -7.03
N PRO A 258 -10.51 7.25 -7.83
CA PRO A 258 -11.78 7.74 -7.34
C PRO A 258 -12.39 6.87 -6.25
N CYS A 259 -12.30 5.53 -6.34
CA CYS A 259 -12.74 4.65 -5.26
C CYS A 259 -12.04 4.98 -3.93
N ASN A 260 -10.71 5.13 -3.95
CA ASN A 260 -9.95 5.48 -2.76
C ASN A 260 -10.31 6.87 -2.23
N ALA A 261 -10.53 7.85 -3.11
CA ALA A 261 -10.92 9.21 -2.72
C ALA A 261 -12.26 9.22 -1.98
N PHE A 262 -13.28 8.53 -2.50
CA PHE A 262 -14.59 8.48 -1.88
C PHE A 262 -14.59 7.62 -0.60
N LEU A 263 -13.91 6.49 -0.60
CA LEU A 263 -13.74 5.64 0.59
C LEU A 263 -13.07 6.42 1.73
N PHE A 264 -11.96 7.09 1.41
CA PHE A 264 -11.24 7.89 2.40
C PHE A 264 -12.10 9.06 2.92
N SER A 265 -12.79 9.77 2.02
CA SER A 265 -13.68 10.87 2.41
C SER A 265 -14.80 10.44 3.37
N LEU A 266 -15.39 9.26 3.15
CA LEU A 266 -16.41 8.70 4.08
C LEU A 266 -15.78 8.34 5.42
N ALA A 267 -14.67 7.62 5.40
CA ALA A 267 -13.99 7.15 6.62
C ALA A 267 -13.49 8.33 7.48
N ALA A 268 -12.89 9.36 6.86
CA ALA A 268 -12.37 10.54 7.54
C ALA A 268 -13.47 11.41 8.16
N ARG A 269 -14.67 11.45 7.55
CA ARG A 269 -15.83 12.22 8.07
C ARG A 269 -16.70 11.44 9.05
N SER A 270 -16.47 10.15 9.21
CA SER A 270 -17.24 9.32 10.14
C SER A 270 -17.09 9.83 11.58
N LYS A 271 -18.20 9.87 12.28
CA LYS A 271 -18.28 10.20 13.73
C LYS A 271 -18.39 8.95 14.60
N ALA A 272 -18.34 7.75 13.99
CA ALA A 272 -18.40 6.49 14.72
C ALA A 272 -17.23 6.40 15.71
N LYS A 273 -17.56 6.02 16.95
CA LYS A 273 -16.57 5.74 17.99
C LYS A 273 -16.33 4.24 18.06
N ILE A 274 -15.10 3.82 17.95
CA ILE A 274 -14.71 2.42 18.05
C ILE A 274 -13.84 2.25 19.29
N LYS A 275 -14.28 1.40 20.21
CA LYS A 275 -13.51 1.09 21.41
C LYS A 275 -12.15 0.51 21.00
N ASN A 276 -11.07 1.02 21.59
CA ASN A 276 -9.70 0.53 21.35
C ASN A 276 -9.22 0.65 19.90
N SER A 277 -9.61 1.70 19.16
CA SER A 277 -9.16 1.92 17.77
C SER A 277 -7.63 1.91 17.60
N LEU A 278 -6.88 2.27 18.64
CA LEU A 278 -5.41 2.17 18.64
C LEU A 278 -4.92 0.73 18.46
N ILE A 279 -5.62 -0.26 19.04
CA ILE A 279 -5.29 -1.68 18.84
C ILE A 279 -5.50 -2.06 17.37
N LEU A 280 -6.60 -1.63 16.74
CA LEU A 280 -6.86 -1.88 15.32
C LEU A 280 -5.72 -1.37 14.43
N ARG A 281 -5.21 -0.16 14.73
CA ARG A 281 -4.08 0.44 14.02
C ARG A 281 -2.80 -0.40 14.16
N LYS A 282 -2.46 -0.81 15.37
CA LYS A 282 -1.28 -1.64 15.64
C LYS A 282 -1.42 -3.00 14.95
N THR A 283 -2.57 -3.67 15.09
CA THR A 283 -2.88 -4.93 14.43
C THR A 283 -2.73 -4.83 12.91
N SER A 284 -3.26 -3.75 12.30
CA SER A 284 -3.14 -3.50 10.87
C SER A 284 -1.67 -3.46 10.41
N THR A 285 -0.77 -2.84 11.20
CA THR A 285 0.65 -2.77 10.85
C THR A 285 1.32 -4.15 10.97
N VAL A 286 1.02 -4.90 12.02
CA VAL A 286 1.54 -6.26 12.19
C VAL A 286 1.07 -7.17 11.06
N PHE A 287 -0.22 -7.14 10.70
CA PHE A 287 -0.78 -7.91 9.59
C PHE A 287 -0.09 -7.58 8.26
N PHE A 288 0.11 -6.27 7.98
CA PHE A 288 0.71 -5.80 6.74
C PHE A 288 2.12 -6.36 6.50
N PHE A 289 2.90 -6.63 7.54
CA PHE A 289 4.26 -7.15 7.38
C PHE A 289 4.35 -8.64 7.68
N SER A 290 3.70 -9.15 8.74
CA SER A 290 3.86 -10.54 9.17
C SER A 290 3.27 -11.55 8.17
N HIS A 291 2.25 -11.17 7.35
CA HIS A 291 1.65 -12.11 6.41
C HIS A 291 2.65 -12.66 5.38
N PHE A 292 3.67 -11.89 4.99
CA PHE A 292 4.71 -12.37 4.07
C PHE A 292 5.50 -13.53 4.67
N ILE A 293 5.76 -13.49 5.99
CA ILE A 293 6.43 -14.58 6.70
C ILE A 293 5.58 -15.85 6.65
N TRP A 294 4.29 -15.70 6.97
CA TRP A 294 3.39 -16.85 7.05
C TRP A 294 3.09 -17.46 5.68
N LEU A 295 2.96 -16.63 4.65
CA LEU A 295 2.81 -17.10 3.28
C LEU A 295 4.07 -17.83 2.81
N PHE A 296 5.27 -17.31 3.12
CA PHE A 296 6.52 -18.01 2.88
C PHE A 296 6.61 -19.34 3.61
N CYS A 297 6.16 -19.40 4.89
CA CYS A 297 6.09 -20.66 5.61
C CYS A 297 5.16 -21.69 4.93
N PHE A 298 4.03 -21.23 4.36
CA PHE A 298 3.16 -22.12 3.58
C PHE A 298 3.83 -22.61 2.30
N GLU A 299 4.60 -21.77 1.60
CA GLU A 299 5.35 -22.18 0.40
C GLU A 299 6.43 -23.21 0.74
N VAL A 300 7.16 -23.01 1.84
CA VAL A 300 8.15 -23.98 2.34
C VAL A 300 7.47 -25.31 2.73
N LEU A 301 6.31 -25.25 3.39
CA LEU A 301 5.54 -26.44 3.77
C LEU A 301 5.06 -27.21 2.53
N GLU A 302 4.56 -26.52 1.50
CA GLU A 302 4.16 -27.12 0.23
C GLU A 302 5.34 -27.82 -0.47
N TRP A 303 6.50 -27.16 -0.47
CA TRP A 303 7.71 -27.72 -1.06
C TRP A 303 8.19 -28.97 -0.32
N PHE A 304 8.19 -28.91 1.01
CA PHE A 304 8.65 -30.02 1.87
C PHE A 304 7.72 -31.23 1.79
N LEU A 305 6.42 -31.01 1.89
CA LEU A 305 5.42 -32.09 1.89
C LEU A 305 5.00 -32.53 0.47
N LYS A 306 5.46 -31.82 -0.57
CA LYS A 306 5.07 -32.03 -1.98
C LYS A 306 3.54 -32.00 -2.20
N ILE A 307 2.85 -31.13 -1.50
CA ILE A 307 1.40 -30.91 -1.60
C ILE A 307 1.12 -29.50 -2.13
N GLN A 308 -0.11 -29.29 -2.59
CA GLN A 308 -0.63 -27.95 -2.92
C GLN A 308 -1.76 -27.62 -1.94
N ILE A 309 -1.58 -26.55 -1.15
CA ILE A 309 -2.60 -26.05 -0.24
C ILE A 309 -3.53 -25.11 -1.03
N ALA A 310 -4.84 -25.34 -0.96
CA ALA A 310 -5.78 -24.46 -1.63
C ALA A 310 -5.66 -23.01 -1.13
N SER A 311 -5.76 -22.03 -2.05
CA SER A 311 -5.45 -20.62 -1.77
C SER A 311 -6.29 -20.02 -0.64
N HIS A 312 -7.55 -20.42 -0.49
CA HIS A 312 -8.42 -19.98 0.60
C HIS A 312 -7.95 -20.52 1.97
N PHE A 313 -7.39 -21.72 2.04
CA PHE A 313 -6.79 -22.22 3.28
C PHE A 313 -5.48 -21.49 3.62
N LYS A 314 -4.64 -21.18 2.62
CA LYS A 314 -3.46 -20.32 2.85
C LYS A 314 -3.87 -18.95 3.39
N PHE A 315 -4.92 -18.34 2.81
CA PHE A 315 -5.44 -17.06 3.28
C PHE A 315 -5.91 -17.13 4.74
N LEU A 316 -6.77 -18.09 5.06
CA LEU A 316 -7.32 -18.26 6.41
C LEU A 316 -6.22 -18.58 7.43
N GLY A 317 -5.30 -19.48 7.08
CA GLY A 317 -4.15 -19.84 7.90
C GLY A 317 -3.22 -18.62 8.14
N ALA A 318 -2.85 -17.90 7.09
CA ALA A 318 -2.03 -16.69 7.22
C ALA A 318 -2.73 -15.62 8.07
N LEU A 319 -4.04 -15.42 7.89
CA LEU A 319 -4.83 -14.48 8.69
C LEU A 319 -4.81 -14.86 10.18
N ALA A 320 -5.06 -16.14 10.51
CA ALA A 320 -5.03 -16.65 11.88
C ALA A 320 -3.64 -16.48 12.52
N LEU A 321 -2.57 -16.79 11.77
CA LEU A 321 -1.19 -16.64 12.24
C LEU A 321 -0.78 -15.18 12.41
N CYS A 322 -1.25 -14.27 11.55
CA CYS A 322 -1.08 -12.84 11.73
C CYS A 322 -1.77 -12.33 12.99
N PHE A 323 -2.96 -12.86 13.29
CA PHE A 323 -3.69 -12.55 14.53
C PHE A 323 -2.89 -13.02 15.76
N ALA A 324 -2.43 -14.27 15.76
CA ALA A 324 -1.59 -14.80 16.82
C ALA A 324 -0.31 -13.96 17.02
N THR A 325 0.34 -13.55 15.91
CA THR A 325 1.52 -12.66 15.95
C THR A 325 1.20 -11.33 16.63
N ALA A 326 0.06 -10.71 16.30
CA ALA A 326 -0.36 -9.44 16.91
C ALA A 326 -0.60 -9.60 18.41
N GLU A 327 -1.31 -10.66 18.84
CA GLU A 327 -1.57 -10.95 20.25
C GLU A 327 -0.28 -11.21 21.04
N ILE A 328 0.65 -11.98 20.46
CA ILE A 328 1.98 -12.21 21.05
C ILE A 328 2.72 -10.88 21.21
N PHE A 329 2.74 -10.01 20.20
CA PHE A 329 3.39 -8.70 20.27
C PHE A 329 2.78 -7.83 21.36
N PHE A 330 1.44 -7.81 21.50
CA PHE A 330 0.75 -7.04 22.52
C PHE A 330 0.97 -7.59 23.93
N ALA A 331 1.10 -8.91 24.08
CA ALA A 331 1.44 -9.54 25.36
C ALA A 331 2.89 -9.21 25.76
N LEU A 332 3.83 -9.33 24.83
CA LEU A 332 5.25 -9.05 25.07
C LEU A 332 5.51 -7.55 25.33
N GLU A 333 4.82 -6.64 24.63
CA GLU A 333 4.94 -5.19 24.84
C GLU A 333 4.73 -4.76 26.30
N LYS A 334 3.92 -5.53 27.07
CA LYS A 334 3.63 -5.27 28.48
C LYS A 334 4.83 -5.54 29.39
N THR A 335 5.79 -6.34 28.93
CA THR A 335 6.98 -6.69 29.70
C THR A 335 8.12 -5.71 29.46
N LYS A 336 8.87 -5.34 30.50
CA LYS A 336 9.97 -4.34 30.39
C LYS A 336 11.06 -4.78 29.40
N HIS A 337 11.38 -6.07 29.36
CA HIS A 337 12.44 -6.63 28.50
C HIS A 337 12.11 -6.53 26.99
N PHE A 338 10.83 -6.54 26.61
CA PHE A 338 10.36 -6.51 25.24
C PHE A 338 9.75 -5.17 24.82
N ALA A 339 10.00 -4.08 25.55
CA ALA A 339 9.48 -2.75 25.21
C ALA A 339 9.87 -2.27 23.79
N TRP A 340 10.92 -2.83 23.20
CA TRP A 340 11.39 -2.55 21.85
C TRP A 340 10.40 -3.03 20.76
N ILE A 341 9.47 -3.95 21.08
CA ILE A 341 8.42 -4.42 20.16
C ILE A 341 7.55 -3.26 19.66
N LYS A 342 7.42 -2.18 20.43
CA LYS A 342 6.74 -0.94 19.98
C LYS A 342 7.29 -0.34 18.69
N LYS A 343 8.49 -0.73 18.27
CA LYS A 343 9.11 -0.31 17.01
C LYS A 343 8.48 -0.97 15.77
N PHE A 344 7.67 -2.00 15.96
CA PHE A 344 7.02 -2.77 14.88
C PHE A 344 5.64 -2.23 14.45
N TYR A 345 5.13 -1.16 15.12
CA TYR A 345 3.85 -0.54 14.79
C TYR A 345 3.74 0.94 15.18
#